data_2c85fb04599ad4981913de4dadf9c5b1
#
_entry.id   2c85fb04599ad4981913de4dadf9c5b1
#
_cell.length_a   1.000
_cell.length_b   1.000
_cell.length_c   1.000
_cell.angle_alpha   90.00
_cell.angle_beta   90.00
_cell.angle_gamma   90.00
#
_symmetry.space_group_name_H-M   'P 1'
#
loop_
_entity.id
_entity.type
_entity.pdbx_description
1 polymer ?
#
loop_
_entity_poly.entity_id
_entity_poly.type
_entity_poly.pdbx_seq_one_letter_code
_entity_poly.pdbx_strand_id
1 'polypeptide(L)'
;MSIISNKKTLSLFIGISFIVIALLATFIYLKMNAGSEHETEIDYPIVNVFKYGFSVKNPTNEVIDSINVFAYAPFGQNATQILKRLDFSPSDGKIKNDISGQLLHFEIAKLAPYETKIIKVKAEMAFSAQPHKLPSENVESYLGEEHLIETQNSEIVARAKRLKKDTELATIQSIYDFVKNHIDYTGYIEADLGATYALSTKKGDCTEFASLIVALARVNQIPARSVSGFMYASSGVLKPSEYHSWAEVFIDGTWQLVDAQRHNFMSNQEKYLALRVQSDRSDTLRERSMQLAYSDDGVILTMND
;
A
#
# COMPACT_ATOMS: atom_id res chain seq x y z
N MET A 1 -59.71 50.09 -36.78
CA MET A 1 -58.63 49.27 -37.33
C MET A 1 -57.54 49.16 -36.25
N SER A 2 -57.19 48.06 -35.74
CA SER A 2 -56.13 47.76 -34.75
C SER A 2 -56.56 47.00 -33.47
N ILE A 3 -57.13 45.78 -33.61
CA ILE A 3 -57.27 44.83 -32.50
C ILE A 3 -56.75 43.41 -32.87
N ILE A 4 -56.36 43.20 -34.14
CA ILE A 4 -55.96 41.87 -34.63
C ILE A 4 -54.44 41.62 -34.47
N SER A 5 -53.61 42.66 -34.28
CA SER A 5 -52.12 42.51 -34.17
C SER A 5 -51.67 41.97 -32.82
N ASN A 6 -52.41 42.17 -31.72
CA ASN A 6 -51.97 41.81 -30.36
C ASN A 6 -52.16 40.35 -29.99
N LYS A 7 -53.02 39.61 -30.69
CA LYS A 7 -53.24 38.16 -30.36
C LYS A 7 -52.14 37.24 -30.91
N LYS A 8 -51.58 37.58 -32.08
CA LYS A 8 -50.48 36.75 -32.67
C LYS A 8 -49.15 36.89 -31.92
N THR A 9 -48.82 38.10 -31.43
CA THR A 9 -47.61 38.31 -30.61
C THR A 9 -47.74 37.66 -29.23
N LEU A 10 -48.89 37.72 -28.59
CA LEU A 10 -49.17 37.07 -27.30
C LEU A 10 -49.05 35.51 -27.40
N SER A 11 -49.60 34.93 -28.48
CA SER A 11 -49.49 33.47 -28.74
C SER A 11 -48.07 33.01 -28.99
N LEU A 12 -47.25 33.84 -29.66
CA LEU A 12 -45.80 33.54 -29.89
C LEU A 12 -45.00 33.57 -28.59
N PHE A 13 -45.23 34.54 -27.70
CA PHE A 13 -44.57 34.63 -26.40
C PHE A 13 -44.95 33.47 -25.48
N ILE A 14 -46.20 33.01 -25.48
CA ILE A 14 -46.66 31.85 -24.71
C ILE A 14 -45.98 30.58 -25.23
N GLY A 15 -45.87 30.37 -26.54
CA GLY A 15 -45.19 29.22 -27.14
C GLY A 15 -43.71 29.17 -26.81
N ILE A 16 -43.01 30.30 -26.87
CA ILE A 16 -41.58 30.40 -26.51
C ILE A 16 -41.34 30.10 -25.01
N SER A 17 -42.26 30.57 -24.13
CA SER A 17 -42.21 30.30 -22.69
C SER A 17 -42.36 28.82 -22.37
N PHE A 18 -43.26 28.10 -23.04
CA PHE A 18 -43.40 26.64 -22.86
C PHE A 18 -42.20 25.84 -23.35
N ILE A 19 -41.53 26.25 -24.44
CA ILE A 19 -40.34 25.62 -24.94
C ILE A 19 -39.18 25.80 -23.96
N VAL A 20 -38.98 26.99 -23.40
CA VAL A 20 -37.95 27.31 -22.42
C VAL A 20 -38.15 26.50 -21.12
N ILE A 21 -39.40 26.41 -20.64
CA ILE A 21 -39.75 25.59 -19.45
C ILE A 21 -39.49 24.10 -19.70
N ALA A 22 -39.84 23.59 -20.90
CA ALA A 22 -39.58 22.19 -21.26
C ALA A 22 -38.08 21.88 -21.36
N LEU A 23 -37.28 22.80 -21.93
CA LEU A 23 -35.81 22.68 -21.99
C LEU A 23 -35.16 22.75 -20.59
N LEU A 24 -35.66 23.63 -19.72
CA LEU A 24 -35.19 23.69 -18.32
C LEU A 24 -35.57 22.41 -17.55
N ALA A 25 -36.77 21.91 -17.72
CA ALA A 25 -37.20 20.65 -17.09
C ALA A 25 -36.40 19.44 -17.57
N THR A 26 -36.12 19.35 -18.89
CA THR A 26 -35.23 18.30 -19.45
C THR A 26 -33.79 18.47 -18.96
N PHE A 27 -33.28 19.68 -18.86
CA PHE A 27 -31.94 19.93 -18.32
C PHE A 27 -31.83 19.56 -16.83
N ILE A 28 -32.86 19.90 -16.04
CA ILE A 28 -32.93 19.49 -14.61
C ILE A 28 -33.06 17.97 -14.50
N TYR A 29 -33.92 17.34 -15.31
CA TYR A 29 -34.06 15.89 -15.34
C TYR A 29 -32.79 15.16 -15.73
N LEU A 30 -32.05 15.68 -16.75
CA LEU A 30 -30.77 15.14 -17.16
C LEU A 30 -29.70 15.35 -16.06
N LYS A 31 -29.68 16.51 -15.38
CA LYS A 31 -28.79 16.76 -14.25
C LYS A 31 -29.12 15.89 -13.04
N MET A 32 -30.38 15.63 -12.74
CA MET A 32 -30.81 14.74 -11.66
C MET A 32 -30.47 13.29 -11.97
N ASN A 33 -30.54 12.84 -13.23
CA ASN A 33 -30.17 11.49 -13.64
C ASN A 33 -28.66 11.32 -13.93
N ALA A 34 -27.93 12.38 -14.27
CA ALA A 34 -26.46 12.35 -14.40
C ALA A 34 -25.73 12.31 -13.05
N GLY A 35 -26.45 12.52 -11.93
CA GLY A 35 -25.90 12.54 -10.57
C GLY A 35 -26.01 11.23 -9.79
N SER A 36 -26.54 10.15 -10.37
CA SER A 36 -26.50 8.83 -9.77
C SER A 36 -25.54 7.91 -10.52
N GLU A 37 -24.25 8.29 -10.64
CA GLU A 37 -23.25 7.27 -10.57
C GLU A 37 -23.42 6.65 -9.18
N HIS A 38 -24.00 5.48 -9.10
CA HIS A 38 -23.85 4.60 -7.96
C HIS A 38 -22.32 4.46 -7.81
N GLU A 39 -21.73 5.19 -6.86
CA GLU A 39 -20.45 4.76 -6.29
C GLU A 39 -20.71 3.32 -5.84
N THR A 40 -20.30 2.36 -6.67
CA THR A 40 -20.36 0.94 -6.28
C THR A 40 -19.53 0.86 -5.03
N GLU A 41 -20.18 0.65 -3.88
CA GLU A 41 -19.53 0.46 -2.60
C GLU A 41 -18.47 -0.63 -2.80
N ILE A 42 -17.19 -0.26 -2.58
CA ILE A 42 -16.07 -1.17 -2.77
C ILE A 42 -16.22 -2.30 -1.76
N ASP A 43 -16.44 -3.53 -2.25
CA ASP A 43 -16.72 -4.69 -1.40
C ASP A 43 -15.45 -5.47 -1.07
N TYR A 44 -15.20 -5.67 0.23
CA TYR A 44 -14.14 -6.50 0.77
C TYR A 44 -14.79 -7.65 1.58
N PRO A 45 -15.22 -8.74 0.94
CA PRO A 45 -16.08 -9.73 1.57
C PRO A 45 -15.38 -10.67 2.55
N ILE A 46 -14.03 -10.73 2.56
CA ILE A 46 -13.27 -11.71 3.35
C ILE A 46 -12.78 -11.04 4.64
N VAL A 47 -13.42 -11.34 5.77
CA VAL A 47 -13.07 -10.73 7.07
C VAL A 47 -12.12 -11.62 7.85
N ASN A 48 -11.03 -11.04 8.36
CA ASN A 48 -10.05 -11.67 9.23
C ASN A 48 -9.68 -10.78 10.42
N VAL A 49 -9.31 -11.40 11.53
CA VAL A 49 -8.84 -10.72 12.74
C VAL A 49 -7.40 -11.15 13.02
N PHE A 50 -6.51 -10.17 13.10
CA PHE A 50 -5.10 -10.38 13.39
C PHE A 50 -4.74 -9.79 14.74
N LYS A 51 -3.81 -10.47 15.43
CA LYS A 51 -3.22 -10.01 16.69
C LYS A 51 -1.72 -10.06 16.55
N TYR A 52 -1.04 -9.07 17.07
CA TYR A 52 0.41 -9.05 17.17
C TYR A 52 0.82 -8.12 18.33
N GLY A 53 2.09 -8.11 18.67
CA GLY A 53 2.55 -7.23 19.75
C GLY A 53 4.05 -7.15 19.82
N PHE A 54 4.52 -6.24 20.68
CA PHE A 54 5.94 -5.96 20.87
C PHE A 54 6.28 -5.92 22.34
N SER A 55 7.43 -6.50 22.67
CA SER A 55 8.09 -6.30 23.96
C SER A 55 9.04 -5.11 23.85
N VAL A 56 8.89 -4.15 24.77
CA VAL A 56 9.74 -2.96 24.92
C VAL A 56 10.57 -3.17 26.18
N LYS A 57 11.84 -3.53 26.05
CA LYS A 57 12.71 -3.88 27.16
C LYS A 57 13.79 -2.83 27.38
N ASN A 58 13.94 -2.38 28.62
CA ASN A 58 15.13 -1.68 29.08
C ASN A 58 16.28 -2.68 29.29
N PRO A 59 17.36 -2.66 28.50
CA PRO A 59 18.46 -3.62 28.65
C PRO A 59 19.46 -3.21 29.74
N THR A 60 19.28 -2.04 30.36
CA THR A 60 20.29 -1.42 31.26
C THR A 60 19.91 -1.53 32.72
N ASN A 61 20.85 -1.24 33.61
CA ASN A 61 20.64 -1.14 35.05
C ASN A 61 20.21 0.27 35.51
N GLU A 62 19.93 1.17 34.56
CA GLU A 62 19.47 2.53 34.80
C GLU A 62 18.02 2.68 34.38
N VAL A 63 17.36 3.72 34.88
CA VAL A 63 16.02 4.10 34.41
C VAL A 63 16.12 4.78 33.06
N ILE A 64 15.26 4.40 32.12
CA ILE A 64 15.08 5.13 30.87
C ILE A 64 13.75 5.88 30.95
N ASP A 65 13.80 7.20 30.73
CA ASP A 65 12.64 8.07 30.73
C ASP A 65 12.27 8.51 29.32
N SER A 66 10.99 8.84 29.11
CA SER A 66 10.47 9.47 27.88
C SER A 66 10.73 8.66 26.58
N ILE A 67 10.39 7.37 26.59
CA ILE A 67 10.61 6.45 25.48
C ILE A 67 9.48 6.61 24.45
N ASN A 68 9.84 6.79 23.19
CA ASN A 68 8.93 6.79 22.06
C ASN A 68 9.04 5.46 21.29
N VAL A 69 7.93 4.78 21.14
CA VAL A 69 7.85 3.55 20.35
C VAL A 69 6.90 3.76 19.19
N PHE A 70 7.36 3.42 18.01
CA PHE A 70 6.57 3.46 16.78
C PHE A 70 6.41 2.04 16.25
N ALA A 71 5.20 1.66 15.87
CA ALA A 71 4.90 0.35 15.31
C ALA A 71 3.96 0.49 14.11
N TYR A 72 4.24 -0.25 13.03
CA TYR A 72 3.35 -0.25 11.87
C TYR A 72 2.03 -0.96 12.19
N ALA A 73 0.94 -0.35 11.74
CA ALA A 73 -0.40 -0.92 11.70
C ALA A 73 -0.78 -1.25 10.25
N PRO A 74 -1.76 -2.15 10.02
CA PRO A 74 -2.26 -2.40 8.68
C PRO A 74 -2.74 -1.13 7.99
N PHE A 75 -2.59 -1.05 6.66
CA PHE A 75 -3.14 0.06 5.89
C PHE A 75 -4.63 0.26 6.16
N GLY A 76 -5.06 1.51 6.25
CA GLY A 76 -6.46 1.87 6.37
C GLY A 76 -7.28 1.33 5.21
N GLN A 77 -6.78 1.52 3.99
CA GLN A 77 -7.35 0.95 2.76
C GLN A 77 -6.27 0.88 1.67
N ASN A 78 -6.29 -0.20 0.88
CA ASN A 78 -5.58 -0.32 -0.39
C ASN A 78 -6.44 -1.11 -1.40
N ALA A 79 -5.89 -1.46 -2.55
CA ALA A 79 -6.65 -2.14 -3.61
C ALA A 79 -7.30 -3.47 -3.16
N THR A 80 -6.74 -4.17 -2.18
CA THR A 80 -7.17 -5.52 -1.78
C THR A 80 -7.58 -5.65 -0.31
N GLN A 81 -7.39 -4.60 0.52
CA GLN A 81 -7.73 -4.65 1.94
C GLN A 81 -8.29 -3.33 2.47
N ILE A 82 -9.11 -3.42 3.52
CA ILE A 82 -9.59 -2.30 4.30
C ILE A 82 -9.58 -2.65 5.80
N LEU A 83 -9.12 -1.70 6.62
CA LEU A 83 -9.16 -1.79 8.07
C LEU A 83 -10.56 -1.45 8.57
N LYS A 84 -11.24 -2.39 9.22
CA LYS A 84 -12.57 -2.21 9.80
C LYS A 84 -12.48 -1.71 11.25
N ARG A 85 -11.53 -2.26 12.02
CA ARG A 85 -11.32 -1.89 13.42
C ARG A 85 -9.87 -2.10 13.84
N LEU A 86 -9.34 -1.17 14.64
CA LEU A 86 -8.02 -1.26 15.23
C LEU A 86 -8.11 -0.99 16.75
N ASP A 87 -7.77 -2.00 17.52
CA ASP A 87 -7.65 -1.92 18.97
C ASP A 87 -6.17 -2.10 19.35
N PHE A 88 -5.68 -1.35 20.32
CA PHE A 88 -4.33 -1.51 20.82
C PHE A 88 -4.23 -1.20 22.32
N SER A 89 -3.19 -1.73 22.95
CA SER A 89 -2.87 -1.51 24.36
C SER A 89 -1.36 -1.25 24.49
N PRO A 90 -0.93 -0.19 25.20
CA PRO A 90 -1.75 0.79 25.92
C PRO A 90 -2.70 1.59 25.01
N SER A 91 -3.85 2.01 25.56
CA SER A 91 -4.93 2.67 24.79
C SER A 91 -4.70 4.17 24.54
N ASP A 92 -3.68 4.75 25.13
CA ASP A 92 -3.24 6.15 24.97
C ASP A 92 -2.29 6.35 23.77
N GLY A 93 -1.96 5.27 23.06
CA GLY A 93 -1.24 5.35 21.78
C GLY A 93 -1.98 6.20 20.76
N LYS A 94 -1.23 6.84 19.86
CA LYS A 94 -1.74 7.73 18.81
C LYS A 94 -1.52 7.11 17.43
N ILE A 95 -2.48 7.25 16.53
CA ILE A 95 -2.32 6.87 15.14
C ILE A 95 -1.71 8.05 14.38
N LYS A 96 -0.61 7.81 13.69
CA LYS A 96 0.02 8.74 12.74
C LYS A 96 -0.01 8.12 11.34
N ASN A 97 -0.37 8.91 10.34
CA ASN A 97 -0.26 8.49 8.96
C ASN A 97 1.06 9.01 8.39
N ASP A 98 1.79 8.12 7.75
CA ASP A 98 2.99 8.42 6.97
C ASP A 98 2.77 7.95 5.52
N ILE A 99 3.61 8.41 4.62
CA ILE A 99 3.60 7.97 3.21
C ILE A 99 3.84 6.46 3.08
N SER A 100 4.55 5.87 4.04
CA SER A 100 4.80 4.43 4.10
C SER A 100 3.66 3.62 4.69
N GLY A 101 2.67 4.23 5.37
CA GLY A 101 1.56 3.52 6.01
C GLY A 101 1.04 4.18 7.28
N GLN A 102 0.37 3.39 8.10
CA GLN A 102 -0.11 3.83 9.41
C GLN A 102 0.89 3.44 10.50
N LEU A 103 1.20 4.39 11.38
CA LEU A 103 2.06 4.20 12.54
C LEU A 103 1.27 4.37 13.83
N LEU A 104 1.42 3.45 14.74
CA LEU A 104 1.04 3.60 16.14
C LEU A 104 2.22 4.21 16.90
N HIS A 105 2.00 5.32 17.57
CA HIS A 105 2.98 5.98 18.43
C HIS A 105 2.60 5.83 19.89
N PHE A 106 3.47 5.25 20.67
CA PHE A 106 3.33 5.06 22.12
C PHE A 106 4.41 5.87 22.84
N GLU A 107 3.98 6.67 23.82
CA GLU A 107 4.86 7.41 24.71
C GLU A 107 4.91 6.67 26.06
N ILE A 108 6.04 6.06 26.37
CA ILE A 108 6.27 5.37 27.65
C ILE A 108 7.05 6.32 28.56
N ALA A 109 6.39 6.83 29.59
CA ALA A 109 6.99 7.83 30.46
C ALA A 109 8.28 7.32 31.14
N LYS A 110 8.33 6.02 31.49
CA LYS A 110 9.42 5.44 32.24
C LYS A 110 9.49 3.92 32.11
N LEU A 111 10.71 3.39 32.01
CA LEU A 111 11.04 1.97 32.18
C LEU A 111 12.09 1.83 33.30
N ALA A 112 11.76 1.06 34.35
CA ALA A 112 12.71 0.70 35.38
C ALA A 112 13.87 -0.15 34.83
N PRO A 113 14.98 -0.31 35.56
CA PRO A 113 16.04 -1.22 35.15
C PRO A 113 15.52 -2.62 34.82
N TYR A 114 15.85 -3.12 33.65
CA TYR A 114 15.47 -4.45 33.12
C TYR A 114 13.96 -4.67 32.97
N GLU A 115 13.12 -3.65 33.15
CA GLU A 115 11.66 -3.74 32.95
C GLU A 115 11.33 -4.01 31.48
N THR A 116 10.26 -4.79 31.26
CA THR A 116 9.66 -5.02 29.95
C THR A 116 8.20 -4.61 29.96
N LYS A 117 7.79 -3.77 29.05
CA LYS A 117 6.38 -3.46 28.76
C LYS A 117 5.94 -4.09 27.47
N ILE A 118 4.66 -4.45 27.39
CA ILE A 118 4.08 -5.12 26.22
C ILE A 118 3.10 -4.18 25.53
N ILE A 119 3.31 -4.00 24.22
CA ILE A 119 2.35 -3.38 23.32
C ILE A 119 1.59 -4.50 22.62
N LYS A 120 0.25 -4.40 22.56
CA LYS A 120 -0.61 -5.37 21.86
C LYS A 120 -1.45 -4.63 20.83
N VAL A 121 -1.61 -5.24 19.67
CA VAL A 121 -2.44 -4.73 18.57
C VAL A 121 -3.40 -5.82 18.12
N LYS A 122 -4.66 -5.43 17.88
CA LYS A 122 -5.68 -6.27 17.26
C LYS A 122 -6.32 -5.49 16.13
N ALA A 123 -6.24 -6.03 14.92
CA ALA A 123 -6.81 -5.44 13.72
C ALA A 123 -7.88 -6.37 13.14
N GLU A 124 -9.08 -5.83 12.90
CA GLU A 124 -10.10 -6.48 12.08
C GLU A 124 -10.00 -5.91 10.67
N MET A 125 -9.70 -6.77 9.72
CA MET A 125 -9.43 -6.45 8.33
C MET A 125 -10.47 -7.12 7.44
N ALA A 126 -10.85 -6.44 6.37
CA ALA A 126 -11.61 -7.06 5.29
C ALA A 126 -10.81 -7.02 3.99
N PHE A 127 -10.92 -8.07 3.18
CA PHE A 127 -10.11 -8.29 1.98
C PHE A 127 -10.99 -8.59 0.77
N SER A 128 -10.44 -8.27 -0.41
CA SER A 128 -10.97 -8.69 -1.71
C SER A 128 -9.94 -9.52 -2.46
N ALA A 129 -10.38 -10.61 -3.08
CA ALA A 129 -9.54 -11.43 -3.96
C ALA A 129 -9.19 -10.71 -5.27
N GLN A 130 -10.00 -9.71 -5.66
CA GLN A 130 -9.74 -8.88 -6.82
C GLN A 130 -9.39 -7.47 -6.38
N PRO A 131 -8.34 -6.86 -6.96
CA PRO A 131 -7.97 -5.50 -6.60
C PRO A 131 -8.99 -4.48 -7.13
N HIS A 132 -9.32 -3.51 -6.29
CA HIS A 132 -10.23 -2.43 -6.62
C HIS A 132 -9.48 -1.20 -7.13
N LYS A 133 -10.11 -0.45 -8.05
CA LYS A 133 -9.66 0.89 -8.42
C LYS A 133 -9.99 1.84 -7.28
N LEU A 134 -8.96 2.46 -6.72
CA LEU A 134 -9.12 3.48 -5.69
C LEU A 134 -9.05 4.88 -6.30
N PRO A 135 -9.68 5.91 -5.68
CA PRO A 135 -9.50 7.30 -6.08
C PRO A 135 -8.01 7.66 -6.11
N SER A 136 -7.63 8.50 -7.04
CA SER A 136 -6.28 8.82 -7.52
C SER A 136 -5.19 8.86 -6.44
N GLU A 137 -4.33 7.84 -6.42
CA GLU A 137 -2.98 7.97 -5.88
C GLU A 137 -2.08 8.65 -6.92
N ASN A 138 -1.07 9.40 -6.48
CA ASN A 138 -0.02 9.91 -7.37
C ASN A 138 0.92 8.76 -7.75
N VAL A 139 0.49 7.91 -8.68
CA VAL A 139 1.25 6.71 -9.10
C VAL A 139 2.57 7.07 -9.80
N GLU A 140 2.67 8.25 -10.43
CA GLU A 140 3.89 8.72 -11.07
C GLU A 140 5.06 8.87 -10.09
N SER A 141 4.76 9.10 -8.82
CA SER A 141 5.76 9.14 -7.76
C SER A 141 6.49 7.81 -7.54
N TYR A 142 5.95 6.71 -8.08
CA TYR A 142 6.53 5.36 -8.02
C TYR A 142 7.25 4.95 -9.33
N LEU A 143 7.77 5.92 -10.09
CA LEU A 143 8.62 5.71 -11.27
C LEU A 143 10.09 6.04 -11.01
N GLY A 144 10.37 6.84 -9.98
CA GLY A 144 11.73 7.33 -9.68
C GLY A 144 12.65 6.29 -9.04
N GLU A 145 13.93 6.65 -8.95
CA GLU A 145 14.93 5.92 -8.19
C GLU A 145 14.71 6.10 -6.67
N GLU A 146 14.96 5.07 -5.90
CA GLU A 146 15.01 5.06 -4.45
C GLU A 146 16.22 4.21 -3.98
N HIS A 147 16.60 4.31 -2.70
CA HIS A 147 17.82 3.74 -2.13
C HIS A 147 18.07 2.26 -2.52
N LEU A 148 17.07 1.41 -2.49
CA LEU A 148 17.18 -0.02 -2.82
C LEU A 148 16.64 -0.37 -4.22
N ILE A 149 16.28 0.66 -5.00
CA ILE A 149 15.61 0.53 -6.29
C ILE A 149 16.35 1.39 -7.31
N GLU A 150 17.52 0.89 -7.74
CA GLU A 150 18.51 1.64 -8.49
C GLU A 150 18.18 1.65 -9.99
N THR A 151 17.21 2.46 -10.38
CA THR A 151 16.71 2.52 -11.76
C THR A 151 17.70 3.13 -12.76
N GLN A 152 18.74 3.83 -12.30
CA GLN A 152 19.78 4.42 -13.15
C GLN A 152 21.00 3.53 -13.31
N ASN A 153 21.10 2.42 -12.58
CA ASN A 153 22.17 1.45 -12.75
C ASN A 153 22.16 0.87 -14.16
N SER A 154 23.32 0.89 -14.85
CA SER A 154 23.42 0.48 -16.25
C SER A 154 23.03 -0.98 -16.51
N GLU A 155 23.30 -1.89 -15.56
CA GLU A 155 22.96 -3.31 -15.69
C GLU A 155 21.45 -3.52 -15.50
N ILE A 156 20.83 -2.82 -14.54
CA ILE A 156 19.37 -2.79 -14.34
C ILE A 156 18.68 -2.27 -15.61
N VAL A 157 19.15 -1.13 -16.14
CA VAL A 157 18.59 -0.53 -17.38
C VAL A 157 18.73 -1.49 -18.57
N ALA A 158 19.90 -2.09 -18.75
CA ALA A 158 20.13 -3.04 -19.85
C ALA A 158 19.25 -4.29 -19.71
N ARG A 159 19.07 -4.80 -18.49
CA ARG A 159 18.20 -5.95 -18.24
C ARG A 159 16.73 -5.61 -18.47
N ALA A 160 16.25 -4.51 -17.94
CA ALA A 160 14.87 -4.06 -18.10
C ALA A 160 14.47 -3.91 -19.58
N LYS A 161 15.34 -3.29 -20.40
CA LYS A 161 15.11 -3.16 -21.85
C LYS A 161 14.99 -4.51 -22.56
N ARG A 162 15.75 -5.53 -22.15
CA ARG A 162 15.66 -6.89 -22.74
C ARG A 162 14.36 -7.61 -22.36
N LEU A 163 13.77 -7.28 -21.21
CA LEU A 163 12.56 -7.88 -20.68
C LEU A 163 11.29 -7.20 -21.20
N LYS A 164 11.41 -6.00 -21.79
CA LYS A 164 10.28 -5.24 -22.34
C LYS A 164 9.54 -6.04 -23.41
N LYS A 165 8.21 -5.99 -23.35
CA LYS A 165 7.27 -6.58 -24.29
C LYS A 165 6.30 -5.52 -24.84
N ASP A 166 5.38 -5.94 -25.70
CA ASP A 166 4.43 -5.04 -26.38
C ASP A 166 3.38 -4.43 -25.40
N THR A 167 3.09 -5.10 -24.30
CA THR A 167 2.16 -4.62 -23.26
C THR A 167 2.82 -4.57 -21.90
N GLU A 168 2.28 -3.74 -20.99
CA GLU A 168 2.73 -3.65 -19.59
C GLU A 168 2.61 -5.01 -18.90
N LEU A 169 1.45 -5.66 -19.01
CA LEU A 169 1.23 -6.97 -18.41
C LEU A 169 2.24 -8.01 -18.88
N ALA A 170 2.49 -8.10 -20.19
CA ALA A 170 3.48 -9.02 -20.74
C ALA A 170 4.92 -8.67 -20.32
N THR A 171 5.22 -7.38 -20.13
CA THR A 171 6.50 -6.90 -19.61
C THR A 171 6.68 -7.34 -18.15
N ILE A 172 5.68 -7.14 -17.30
CA ILE A 172 5.73 -7.57 -15.88
C ILE A 172 5.80 -9.10 -15.76
N GLN A 173 5.07 -9.84 -16.60
CA GLN A 173 5.21 -11.31 -16.63
C GLN A 173 6.65 -11.72 -16.98
N SER A 174 7.27 -11.07 -17.98
CA SER A 174 8.67 -11.33 -18.36
C SER A 174 9.66 -10.98 -17.24
N ILE A 175 9.40 -9.89 -16.50
CA ILE A 175 10.19 -9.50 -15.31
C ILE A 175 10.04 -10.52 -14.20
N TYR A 176 8.82 -10.92 -13.87
CA TYR A 176 8.53 -11.93 -12.86
C TYR A 176 9.23 -13.26 -13.15
N ASP A 177 9.10 -13.78 -14.39
CA ASP A 177 9.72 -15.02 -14.79
C ASP A 177 11.25 -14.94 -14.75
N PHE A 178 11.81 -13.78 -15.11
CA PHE A 178 13.24 -13.53 -15.01
C PHE A 178 13.69 -13.55 -13.54
N VAL A 179 13.08 -12.75 -12.66
CA VAL A 179 13.49 -12.63 -11.26
C VAL A 179 13.36 -13.94 -10.53
N LYS A 180 12.23 -14.64 -10.72
CA LYS A 180 11.96 -15.97 -10.15
C LYS A 180 13.04 -17.01 -10.48
N ASN A 181 13.60 -16.95 -11.70
CA ASN A 181 14.60 -17.93 -12.14
C ASN A 181 16.05 -17.43 -12.00
N HIS A 182 16.24 -16.15 -11.64
CA HIS A 182 17.56 -15.52 -11.57
C HIS A 182 18.12 -15.46 -10.16
N ILE A 183 17.26 -15.32 -9.14
CA ILE A 183 17.67 -15.15 -7.74
C ILE A 183 17.46 -16.47 -6.99
N ASP A 184 18.51 -16.92 -6.33
CA ASP A 184 18.46 -18.00 -5.33
C ASP A 184 18.11 -17.41 -3.96
N TYR A 185 17.04 -17.90 -3.33
CA TYR A 185 16.67 -17.50 -1.98
C TYR A 185 17.67 -18.03 -0.95
N THR A 186 18.29 -17.14 -0.19
CA THR A 186 19.37 -17.48 0.75
C THR A 186 18.98 -17.44 2.22
N GLY A 187 17.67 -17.30 2.52
CA GLY A 187 17.18 -17.03 3.87
C GLY A 187 17.25 -15.56 4.21
N TYR A 188 16.84 -15.20 5.43
CA TYR A 188 16.83 -13.83 5.92
C TYR A 188 18.23 -13.18 5.85
N ILE A 189 18.29 -11.97 5.35
CA ILE A 189 19.48 -11.11 5.29
C ILE A 189 19.22 -9.90 6.20
N GLU A 190 20.11 -9.63 7.16
CA GLU A 190 19.92 -8.56 8.14
C GLU A 190 19.94 -7.15 7.51
N ALA A 191 20.78 -6.96 6.49
CA ALA A 191 20.91 -5.70 5.78
C ALA A 191 20.15 -5.74 4.43
N ASP A 192 19.36 -4.73 4.15
CA ASP A 192 18.74 -4.56 2.83
C ASP A 192 19.81 -4.24 1.78
N LEU A 193 19.92 -5.02 0.72
CA LEU A 193 21.00 -4.95 -0.26
C LEU A 193 20.57 -4.42 -1.64
N GLY A 194 19.28 -4.42 -1.96
CA GLY A 194 18.68 -3.76 -3.10
C GLY A 194 18.77 -4.51 -4.44
N ALA A 195 18.26 -3.84 -5.49
CA ALA A 195 18.06 -4.44 -6.81
C ALA A 195 19.38 -4.74 -7.54
N THR A 196 20.37 -3.87 -7.42
CA THR A 196 21.70 -4.06 -8.05
C THR A 196 22.42 -5.28 -7.47
N TYR A 197 22.36 -5.45 -6.16
CA TYR A 197 22.92 -6.65 -5.50
C TYR A 197 22.23 -7.91 -6.00
N ALA A 198 20.88 -7.93 -5.99
CA ALA A 198 20.11 -9.07 -6.45
C ALA A 198 20.45 -9.46 -7.90
N LEU A 199 20.54 -8.46 -8.80
CA LEU A 199 20.86 -8.70 -10.21
C LEU A 199 22.27 -9.27 -10.39
N SER A 200 23.27 -8.74 -9.70
CA SER A 200 24.68 -9.08 -9.90
C SER A 200 25.08 -10.39 -9.20
N THR A 201 24.62 -10.61 -7.97
CA THR A 201 25.02 -11.78 -7.16
C THR A 201 24.12 -12.99 -7.38
N LYS A 202 22.90 -12.78 -7.90
CA LYS A 202 21.83 -13.80 -8.06
C LYS A 202 21.39 -14.40 -6.71
N LYS A 203 21.48 -13.64 -5.64
CA LYS A 203 21.14 -14.04 -4.27
C LYS A 203 20.31 -12.95 -3.61
N GLY A 204 19.46 -13.35 -2.68
CA GLY A 204 18.65 -12.41 -1.91
C GLY A 204 17.64 -13.10 -1.00
N ASP A 205 17.00 -12.30 -0.18
CA ASP A 205 15.77 -12.66 0.52
C ASP A 205 14.54 -12.01 -0.16
N CYS A 206 13.39 -11.99 0.51
CA CYS A 206 12.16 -11.42 -0.07
C CYS A 206 12.31 -9.94 -0.48
N THR A 207 13.18 -9.19 0.20
CA THR A 207 13.43 -7.77 -0.08
C THR A 207 14.13 -7.57 -1.41
N GLU A 208 15.17 -8.34 -1.69
CA GLU A 208 15.93 -8.28 -2.96
C GLU A 208 15.08 -8.72 -4.15
N PHE A 209 14.24 -9.77 -3.97
CA PHE A 209 13.29 -10.18 -4.99
C PHE A 209 12.32 -9.03 -5.33
N ALA A 210 11.74 -8.39 -4.32
CA ALA A 210 10.81 -7.27 -4.51
C ALA A 210 11.52 -6.06 -5.15
N SER A 211 12.69 -5.66 -4.64
CA SER A 211 13.47 -4.51 -5.13
C SER A 211 13.84 -4.67 -6.61
N LEU A 212 14.26 -5.87 -7.02
CA LEU A 212 14.63 -6.11 -8.42
C LEU A 212 13.41 -6.05 -9.35
N ILE A 213 12.26 -6.60 -8.96
CA ILE A 213 11.00 -6.46 -9.73
C ILE A 213 10.65 -4.98 -9.89
N VAL A 214 10.66 -4.23 -8.78
CA VAL A 214 10.30 -2.81 -8.78
C VAL A 214 11.24 -1.99 -9.65
N ALA A 215 12.55 -2.19 -9.55
CA ALA A 215 13.54 -1.46 -10.36
C ALA A 215 13.35 -1.73 -11.85
N LEU A 216 13.17 -3.01 -12.25
CA LEU A 216 12.96 -3.40 -13.65
C LEU A 216 11.63 -2.88 -14.20
N ALA A 217 10.56 -2.84 -13.39
CA ALA A 217 9.27 -2.27 -13.78
C ALA A 217 9.36 -0.75 -14.00
N ARG A 218 9.95 -0.01 -13.05
CA ARG A 218 10.11 1.46 -13.12
C ARG A 218 10.94 1.89 -14.33
N VAL A 219 12.01 1.18 -14.67
CA VAL A 219 12.81 1.45 -15.90
C VAL A 219 11.95 1.29 -17.16
N ASN A 220 10.97 0.39 -17.15
CA ASN A 220 10.01 0.21 -18.24
C ASN A 220 8.80 1.16 -18.16
N GLN A 221 8.85 2.19 -17.31
CA GLN A 221 7.80 3.19 -17.09
C GLN A 221 6.50 2.60 -16.53
N ILE A 222 6.58 1.49 -15.79
CA ILE A 222 5.46 0.90 -15.08
C ILE A 222 5.63 1.27 -13.61
N PRO A 223 4.68 2.04 -13.01
CA PRO A 223 4.77 2.39 -11.59
C PRO A 223 4.79 1.13 -10.74
N ALA A 224 5.72 1.08 -9.80
CA ALA A 224 5.89 -0.09 -8.94
C ALA A 224 6.42 0.31 -7.55
N ARG A 225 6.05 -0.46 -6.52
CA ARG A 225 6.45 -0.23 -5.14
C ARG A 225 6.77 -1.52 -4.43
N SER A 226 7.68 -1.47 -3.47
CA SER A 226 7.94 -2.58 -2.55
C SER A 226 7.02 -2.44 -1.34
N VAL A 227 6.35 -3.52 -0.96
CA VAL A 227 5.40 -3.58 0.15
C VAL A 227 5.85 -4.64 1.13
N SER A 228 5.68 -4.37 2.43
CA SER A 228 5.97 -5.33 3.48
C SER A 228 4.76 -5.53 4.39
N GLY A 229 4.66 -6.73 4.93
CA GLY A 229 3.57 -7.13 5.80
C GLY A 229 3.62 -8.62 6.12
N PHE A 230 2.48 -9.27 6.12
CA PHE A 230 2.39 -10.69 6.47
C PHE A 230 1.66 -11.49 5.42
N MET A 231 2.18 -12.67 5.13
CA MET A 231 1.39 -13.72 4.49
C MET A 231 0.63 -14.49 5.56
N TYR A 232 -0.64 -14.78 5.33
CA TYR A 232 -1.47 -15.47 6.31
C TYR A 232 -2.38 -16.53 5.67
N ALA A 233 -2.73 -17.56 6.44
CA ALA A 233 -3.70 -18.57 6.03
C ALA A 233 -5.13 -18.23 6.51
N SER A 234 -5.26 -17.76 7.76
CA SER A 234 -6.53 -17.42 8.42
C SER A 234 -6.31 -16.40 9.53
N SER A 235 -7.39 -15.95 10.16
CA SER A 235 -7.33 -15.14 11.39
C SER A 235 -6.42 -15.78 12.45
N GLY A 236 -5.65 -14.95 13.18
CA GLY A 236 -4.76 -15.47 14.21
C GLY A 236 -3.75 -14.47 14.75
N VAL A 237 -2.73 -15.01 15.39
CA VAL A 237 -1.56 -14.24 15.83
C VAL A 237 -0.55 -14.23 14.68
N LEU A 238 -0.10 -13.03 14.32
CA LEU A 238 0.96 -12.85 13.33
C LEU A 238 2.32 -13.13 13.98
N LYS A 239 3.15 -13.94 13.32
CA LYS A 239 4.47 -14.31 13.82
C LYS A 239 5.56 -13.57 13.06
N PRO A 240 6.69 -13.23 13.70
CA PRO A 240 7.82 -12.60 13.01
C PRO A 240 8.30 -13.38 11.79
N SER A 241 8.24 -14.71 11.83
CA SER A 241 8.65 -15.60 10.74
C SER A 241 7.73 -15.57 9.51
N GLU A 242 6.52 -14.99 9.62
CA GLU A 242 5.55 -14.83 8.54
C GLU A 242 5.65 -13.44 7.87
N TYR A 243 6.51 -12.56 8.41
CA TYR A 243 6.77 -11.25 7.81
C TYR A 243 7.46 -11.41 6.45
N HIS A 244 7.00 -10.65 5.48
CA HIS A 244 7.37 -10.83 4.09
C HIS A 244 7.33 -9.52 3.31
N SER A 245 8.15 -9.42 2.27
CA SER A 245 8.17 -8.32 1.31
C SER A 245 7.85 -8.80 -0.09
N TRP A 246 7.09 -8.00 -0.84
CA TRP A 246 6.70 -8.27 -2.23
C TRP A 246 6.65 -6.98 -3.04
N ALA A 247 6.55 -7.11 -4.34
CA ALA A 247 6.32 -5.98 -5.24
C ALA A 247 4.83 -5.81 -5.53
N GLU A 248 4.40 -4.56 -5.67
CA GLU A 248 3.15 -4.19 -6.30
C GLU A 248 3.43 -3.35 -7.54
N VAL A 249 2.73 -3.62 -8.63
CA VAL A 249 2.82 -2.89 -9.90
C VAL A 249 1.47 -2.29 -10.26
N PHE A 250 1.45 -1.08 -10.81
CA PHE A 250 0.21 -0.42 -11.19
C PHE A 250 -0.10 -0.68 -12.66
N ILE A 251 -1.12 -1.49 -12.91
CA ILE A 251 -1.59 -1.89 -14.24
C ILE A 251 -3.10 -1.77 -14.32
N ASP A 252 -3.62 -1.28 -15.44
CA ASP A 252 -5.06 -1.13 -15.70
C ASP A 252 -5.83 -0.34 -14.62
N GLY A 253 -5.12 0.58 -13.96
CA GLY A 253 -5.68 1.45 -12.93
C GLY A 253 -5.79 0.80 -11.55
N THR A 254 -5.08 -0.30 -11.29
CA THR A 254 -5.03 -0.98 -9.99
C THR A 254 -3.62 -1.42 -9.62
N TRP A 255 -3.34 -1.49 -8.31
CA TRP A 255 -2.14 -2.12 -7.79
C TRP A 255 -2.30 -3.64 -7.81
N GLN A 256 -1.37 -4.33 -8.46
CA GLN A 256 -1.34 -5.78 -8.65
C GLN A 256 -0.12 -6.37 -7.94
N LEU A 257 -0.33 -7.45 -7.19
CA LEU A 257 0.72 -8.16 -6.47
C LEU A 257 1.62 -8.96 -7.41
N VAL A 258 2.94 -8.84 -7.22
CA VAL A 258 3.96 -9.63 -7.92
C VAL A 258 4.99 -10.12 -6.91
N ASP A 259 4.98 -11.41 -6.60
CA ASP A 259 5.87 -12.04 -5.63
C ASP A 259 6.61 -13.23 -6.26
N ALA A 260 7.79 -12.97 -6.78
CA ALA A 260 8.59 -14.00 -7.45
C ALA A 260 9.18 -15.01 -6.46
N GLN A 261 9.44 -14.61 -5.20
CA GLN A 261 9.98 -15.49 -4.17
C GLN A 261 8.97 -16.57 -3.75
N ARG A 262 7.67 -16.21 -3.66
CA ARG A 262 6.57 -17.13 -3.33
C ARG A 262 5.88 -17.71 -4.57
N HIS A 263 6.43 -17.47 -5.76
CA HIS A 263 5.87 -17.93 -7.01
C HIS A 263 4.41 -17.48 -7.23
N ASN A 264 4.10 -16.25 -6.82
CA ASN A 264 2.77 -15.70 -6.94
C ASN A 264 2.75 -14.49 -7.92
N PHE A 265 1.94 -14.61 -8.95
CA PHE A 265 1.74 -13.59 -9.97
C PHE A 265 0.26 -13.21 -10.02
N MET A 266 -0.07 -12.03 -9.50
CA MET A 266 -1.40 -11.41 -9.55
C MET A 266 -2.54 -12.34 -9.07
N SER A 267 -2.26 -13.22 -8.12
CA SER A 267 -3.23 -14.18 -7.59
C SER A 267 -3.19 -14.25 -6.07
N ASN A 268 -4.28 -14.73 -5.44
CA ASN A 268 -4.39 -14.86 -3.98
C ASN A 268 -3.96 -13.59 -3.21
N GLN A 269 -4.25 -12.41 -3.77
CA GLN A 269 -3.82 -11.13 -3.21
C GLN A 269 -4.44 -10.90 -1.82
N GLU A 270 -5.61 -11.48 -1.56
CA GLU A 270 -6.29 -11.46 -0.26
C GLU A 270 -5.53 -12.21 0.85
N LYS A 271 -4.46 -12.93 0.52
CA LYS A 271 -3.59 -13.62 1.49
C LYS A 271 -2.39 -12.80 1.96
N TYR A 272 -2.31 -11.55 1.53
CA TYR A 272 -1.25 -10.62 1.88
C TYR A 272 -1.82 -9.45 2.67
N LEU A 273 -1.45 -9.36 3.95
CA LEU A 273 -1.77 -8.24 4.82
C LEU A 273 -0.68 -7.18 4.72
N ALA A 274 -0.92 -6.12 3.99
CA ALA A 274 0.03 -5.02 3.81
C ALA A 274 0.03 -4.09 5.02
N LEU A 275 1.24 -3.76 5.54
CA LEU A 275 1.46 -2.84 6.62
C LEU A 275 2.27 -1.61 6.20
N ARG A 276 3.18 -1.77 5.23
CA ARG A 276 4.13 -0.72 4.89
C ARG A 276 4.47 -0.73 3.40
N VAL A 277 4.48 0.45 2.77
CA VAL A 277 5.21 0.69 1.51
C VAL A 277 6.62 1.10 1.87
N GLN A 278 7.62 0.46 1.29
CA GLN A 278 9.01 0.88 1.43
C GLN A 278 9.25 2.09 0.52
N SER A 279 9.68 3.19 1.08
CA SER A 279 9.97 4.42 0.32
C SER A 279 10.95 5.31 1.07
N ASP A 280 11.90 5.87 0.33
CA ASP A 280 12.87 6.87 0.83
C ASP A 280 12.21 8.21 1.18
N ARG A 281 10.95 8.40 0.77
CA ARG A 281 10.15 9.59 1.08
C ARG A 281 9.57 9.56 2.49
N SER A 282 9.64 8.42 3.16
CA SER A 282 9.28 8.29 4.57
C SER A 282 10.45 8.78 5.42
N ASP A 283 10.18 9.64 6.40
CA ASP A 283 11.17 10.08 7.39
C ASP A 283 11.49 8.99 8.41
N THR A 284 10.72 7.89 8.38
CA THR A 284 10.79 6.80 9.34
C THR A 284 11.41 5.55 8.69
N LEU A 285 12.54 5.09 9.22
CA LEU A 285 13.18 3.80 8.89
C LEU A 285 13.57 3.62 7.40
N ARG A 286 14.41 4.50 6.88
CA ARG A 286 14.97 4.38 5.51
C ARG A 286 15.74 3.08 5.27
N GLU A 287 16.34 2.51 6.32
CA GLU A 287 17.38 1.47 6.20
C GLU A 287 16.95 0.07 6.70
N ARG A 288 15.69 -0.13 7.11
CA ARG A 288 15.28 -1.39 7.77
C ARG A 288 13.91 -1.87 7.30
N SER A 289 13.87 -2.48 6.13
CA SER A 289 12.64 -2.99 5.53
C SER A 289 11.92 -4.02 6.40
N MET A 290 12.67 -4.79 7.18
CA MET A 290 12.16 -5.87 8.03
C MET A 290 11.76 -5.44 9.44
N GLN A 291 11.83 -4.15 9.78
CA GLN A 291 11.40 -3.68 11.10
C GLN A 291 9.95 -3.22 11.10
N LEU A 292 9.13 -3.86 11.93
CA LEU A 292 7.73 -3.49 12.17
C LEU A 292 7.56 -2.45 13.28
N ALA A 293 8.56 -2.29 14.14
CA ALA A 293 8.56 -1.32 15.22
C ALA A 293 9.97 -0.79 15.47
N TYR A 294 10.07 0.45 15.94
CA TYR A 294 11.34 1.07 16.26
C TYR A 294 11.23 2.07 17.43
N SER A 295 12.36 2.33 18.07
CA SER A 295 12.58 3.37 19.06
C SER A 295 14.04 3.79 19.02
N ASP A 296 14.31 5.09 19.18
CA ASP A 296 15.67 5.66 19.24
C ASP A 296 16.17 5.82 20.69
N ASP A 297 15.38 5.37 21.68
CA ASP A 297 15.59 5.66 23.09
C ASP A 297 16.37 4.57 23.85
N GLY A 298 17.19 3.79 23.17
CA GLY A 298 18.08 2.79 23.80
C GLY A 298 17.39 1.55 24.37
N VAL A 299 16.15 1.28 23.97
CA VAL A 299 15.40 0.08 24.33
C VAL A 299 15.54 -1.02 23.29
N ILE A 300 15.33 -2.27 23.72
CA ILE A 300 15.22 -3.41 22.82
C ILE A 300 13.76 -3.65 22.50
N LEU A 301 13.43 -3.64 21.18
CA LEU A 301 12.13 -3.98 20.69
C LEU A 301 12.15 -5.39 20.06
N THR A 302 11.18 -6.19 20.45
CA THR A 302 11.03 -7.55 19.91
C THR A 302 9.55 -7.79 19.59
N MET A 303 9.25 -8.22 18.36
CA MET A 303 7.90 -8.71 18.05
C MET A 303 7.67 -10.02 18.77
N ASN A 304 6.48 -10.16 19.38
CA ASN A 304 6.11 -11.35 20.13
C ASN A 304 5.49 -12.41 19.19
N ASP A 305 5.74 -13.69 19.49
CA ASP A 305 5.10 -14.84 18.85
C ASP A 305 3.65 -15.03 19.31
#